data_a1eaec0ba81106341830c18a031da845
#
_entry.id   a1eaec0ba81106341830c18a031da845
#
_cell.length_a   1.000
_cell.length_b   1.000
_cell.length_c   1.000
_cell.angle_alpha   90.00
_cell.angle_beta   90.00
_cell.angle_gamma   90.00
#
_symmetry.space_group_name_H-M   'P 1'
#
loop_
_entity.id
_entity.type
_entity.pdbx_description
1 polymer ?
#
loop_
_entity_poly.entity_id
_entity_poly.type
_entity_poly.pdbx_seq_one_letter_code
_entity_poly.pdbx_strand_id
1 'polypeptide(L)'
;MRLLEMNKIAFVSCVGLLCMGTLSAQEVSRFSFDLGGGFTQPVGNTGRLLNDGWNIQGGVGYNFSNYIGVMGQLDYNSLGMNGAALGASGFPGGDIHVFSATIDPIVHLTPKSHFDVYAIGGGGLYHWYQQFSAPTGVVTNSFAGSFPLVVPSFGDAYSVNKPGWNAGMGVALGTKWHGKVFAEARYTHIFLNNGMRADYVPVTFGFRW
;
A
#
# COMPACT_ATOMS: atom_id res chain seq x y z
N MET A 1 -31.06 7.75 1.21
CA MET A 1 -30.99 8.32 -0.14
C MET A 1 -29.91 9.40 -0.32
N ARG A 2 -29.46 10.14 0.71
CA ARG A 2 -28.39 11.17 0.61
C ARG A 2 -26.95 10.63 0.54
N LEU A 3 -26.64 9.47 1.12
CA LEU A 3 -25.29 8.88 1.14
C LEU A 3 -24.83 8.32 -0.21
N LEU A 4 -25.76 7.87 -1.05
CA LEU A 4 -25.46 7.34 -2.39
C LEU A 4 -25.09 8.45 -3.40
N GLU A 5 -25.60 9.66 -3.20
CA GLU A 5 -25.28 10.82 -4.05
C GLU A 5 -23.89 11.41 -3.70
N MET A 6 -23.50 11.40 -2.43
CA MET A 6 -22.17 11.87 -2.01
C MET A 6 -21.03 11.01 -2.58
N ASN A 7 -21.22 9.69 -2.67
CA ASN A 7 -20.21 8.80 -3.26
C ASN A 7 -20.03 9.01 -4.77
N LYS A 8 -21.09 9.35 -5.48
CA LYS A 8 -21.01 9.66 -6.92
C LYS A 8 -20.27 10.97 -7.20
N ILE A 9 -20.51 11.99 -6.36
CA ILE A 9 -19.84 13.30 -6.49
C ILE A 9 -18.35 13.17 -6.19
N ALA A 10 -17.97 12.40 -5.16
CA ALA A 10 -16.59 12.14 -4.82
C ALA A 10 -15.85 11.36 -5.94
N PHE A 11 -16.52 10.37 -6.56
CA PHE A 11 -15.96 9.59 -7.65
C PHE A 11 -15.78 10.43 -8.93
N VAL A 12 -16.77 11.26 -9.29
CA VAL A 12 -16.70 12.17 -10.45
C VAL A 12 -15.66 13.25 -10.24
N SER A 13 -15.47 13.77 -9.02
CA SER A 13 -14.44 14.75 -8.70
C SER A 13 -13.03 14.15 -8.80
N CYS A 14 -12.84 12.89 -8.40
CA CYS A 14 -11.58 12.19 -8.54
C CYS A 14 -11.20 11.93 -10.01
N VAL A 15 -12.17 11.53 -10.83
CA VAL A 15 -11.98 11.31 -12.28
C VAL A 15 -11.76 12.64 -13.00
N GLY A 16 -12.41 13.72 -12.58
CA GLY A 16 -12.22 15.06 -13.15
C GLY A 16 -10.83 15.65 -12.92
N LEU A 17 -10.23 15.39 -11.76
CA LEU A 17 -8.85 15.79 -11.45
C LEU A 17 -7.80 15.03 -12.27
N LEU A 18 -8.08 13.80 -12.65
CA LEU A 18 -7.21 12.97 -13.51
C LEU A 18 -7.17 13.45 -14.97
N CYS A 19 -8.19 14.17 -15.42
CA CYS A 19 -8.27 14.65 -16.82
C CYS A 19 -7.63 16.03 -17.05
N MET A 20 -7.25 16.78 -16.03
CA MET A 20 -6.65 18.12 -16.19
C MET A 20 -5.16 18.11 -16.54
N GLY A 21 -4.53 16.94 -16.63
CA GLY A 21 -3.09 16.77 -16.91
C GLY A 21 -2.66 16.89 -18.39
N THR A 22 -3.54 17.25 -19.32
CA THR A 22 -3.22 17.15 -20.78
C THR A 22 -2.82 18.46 -21.46
N LEU A 23 -2.56 19.53 -20.74
CA LEU A 23 -2.18 20.81 -21.33
C LEU A 23 -0.81 21.27 -20.82
N SER A 24 0.26 20.79 -21.42
CA SER A 24 1.49 21.59 -21.68
C SER A 24 2.55 20.72 -22.35
N ALA A 25 2.73 20.92 -23.64
CA ALA A 25 3.88 20.40 -24.38
C ALA A 25 5.13 21.23 -24.08
N GLN A 26 6.26 20.53 -23.81
CA GLN A 26 7.65 21.01 -23.95
C GLN A 26 8.33 21.79 -22.81
N GLU A 27 7.73 22.04 -21.68
CA GLU A 27 8.52 22.34 -20.47
C GLU A 27 8.58 21.11 -19.56
N VAL A 28 9.69 20.96 -18.81
CA VAL A 28 9.79 19.93 -17.77
C VAL A 28 8.48 19.94 -16.99
N SER A 29 7.68 18.89 -17.12
CA SER A 29 6.43 18.82 -16.37
C SER A 29 6.80 18.87 -14.89
N ARG A 30 6.54 20.01 -14.26
CA ARG A 30 6.86 20.20 -12.85
C ARG A 30 6.04 19.28 -11.96
N PHE A 31 4.84 18.94 -12.43
CA PHE A 31 3.97 18.00 -11.75
C PHE A 31 4.03 16.65 -12.43
N SER A 32 4.06 15.62 -11.65
CA SER A 32 3.93 14.22 -12.07
C SER A 32 2.87 13.52 -11.25
N PHE A 33 2.20 12.58 -11.88
CA PHE A 33 1.20 11.73 -11.25
C PHE A 33 1.58 10.30 -11.53
N ASP A 34 1.40 9.42 -10.56
CA ASP A 34 1.54 8.00 -10.81
C ASP A 34 0.39 7.19 -10.23
N LEU A 35 0.16 6.05 -10.87
CA LEU A 35 -0.77 5.04 -10.44
C LEU A 35 -0.18 3.68 -10.78
N GLY A 36 -0.20 2.76 -9.82
CA GLY A 36 0.36 1.44 -10.01
C GLY A 36 -0.25 0.41 -9.09
N GLY A 37 0.07 -0.84 -9.36
CA GLY A 37 -0.30 -1.97 -8.53
C GLY A 37 0.67 -3.12 -8.73
N GLY A 38 0.67 -4.05 -7.80
CA GLY A 38 1.62 -5.14 -7.84
C GLY A 38 1.47 -6.11 -6.68
N PHE A 39 2.58 -6.67 -6.25
CA PHE A 39 2.60 -7.60 -5.13
C PHE A 39 3.52 -7.08 -4.01
N THR A 40 3.25 -7.54 -2.80
CA THR A 40 4.02 -7.17 -1.61
C THR A 40 4.54 -8.43 -0.96
N GLN A 41 5.85 -8.48 -0.74
CA GLN A 41 6.53 -9.59 -0.09
C GLN A 41 6.96 -9.17 1.33
N PRO A 42 6.41 -9.80 2.39
CA PRO A 42 6.92 -9.63 3.74
C PRO A 42 8.31 -10.20 3.88
N VAL A 43 9.21 -9.51 4.60
CA VAL A 43 10.59 -9.92 4.78
C VAL A 43 10.99 -9.99 6.24
N GLY A 44 12.11 -10.60 6.54
CA GLY A 44 12.62 -10.73 7.91
C GLY A 44 11.66 -11.49 8.83
N ASN A 45 11.42 -10.95 10.02
CA ASN A 45 10.49 -11.54 10.99
C ASN A 45 9.03 -11.46 10.54
N THR A 46 8.68 -10.45 9.77
CA THR A 46 7.32 -10.29 9.19
C THR A 46 7.01 -11.41 8.21
N GLY A 47 7.99 -11.82 7.38
CA GLY A 47 7.84 -12.92 6.42
C GLY A 47 7.66 -14.31 7.06
N ARG A 48 7.93 -14.45 8.38
CA ARG A 48 7.63 -15.70 9.10
C ARG A 48 6.16 -15.82 9.49
N LEU A 49 5.44 -14.71 9.51
CA LEU A 49 4.06 -14.64 10.00
C LEU A 49 3.05 -14.30 8.91
N LEU A 50 3.52 -13.69 7.82
CA LEU A 50 2.66 -13.23 6.73
C LEU A 50 3.04 -13.89 5.42
N ASN A 51 2.05 -14.11 4.58
CA ASN A 51 2.18 -14.52 3.19
C ASN A 51 2.30 -13.29 2.29
N ASP A 52 2.77 -13.53 1.07
CA ASP A 52 2.77 -12.51 0.03
C ASP A 52 1.35 -11.98 -0.22
N GLY A 53 1.29 -10.71 -0.58
CA GLY A 53 0.04 -10.02 -0.83
C GLY A 53 0.08 -9.17 -2.09
N TRP A 54 -0.86 -8.25 -2.20
CA TRP A 54 -0.93 -7.31 -3.31
C TRP A 54 -0.90 -5.87 -2.81
N ASN A 55 -0.54 -4.95 -3.71
CA ASN A 55 -0.53 -3.53 -3.43
C ASN A 55 -1.16 -2.71 -4.55
N ILE A 56 -1.58 -1.53 -4.18
CA ILE A 56 -1.93 -0.45 -5.10
C ILE A 56 -1.35 0.85 -4.55
N GLN A 57 -0.79 1.68 -5.44
CA GLN A 57 -0.27 2.99 -5.06
C GLN A 57 -0.74 4.07 -6.02
N GLY A 58 -0.80 5.30 -5.51
CA GLY A 58 -1.03 6.50 -6.30
C GLY A 58 -0.26 7.67 -5.70
N GLY A 59 0.30 8.51 -6.57
CA GLY A 59 1.15 9.60 -6.12
C GLY A 59 1.01 10.87 -6.94
N VAL A 60 1.41 11.98 -6.30
CA VAL A 60 1.56 13.30 -6.91
C VAL A 60 2.95 13.79 -6.62
N GLY A 61 3.70 14.17 -7.64
CA GLY A 61 5.07 14.64 -7.52
C GLY A 61 5.25 16.06 -7.99
N TYR A 62 6.29 16.69 -7.44
CA TYR A 62 6.82 17.96 -7.93
C TYR A 62 8.31 17.82 -8.26
N ASN A 63 8.67 18.08 -9.50
CA ASN A 63 10.03 17.99 -10.01
C ASN A 63 10.69 19.37 -9.91
N PHE A 64 11.71 19.50 -9.06
CA PHE A 64 12.54 20.72 -8.95
C PHE A 64 13.46 20.86 -10.17
N SER A 65 13.90 19.71 -10.69
CA SER A 65 14.74 19.59 -11.89
C SER A 65 14.47 18.27 -12.60
N ASN A 66 15.15 18.01 -13.71
CA ASN A 66 15.09 16.71 -14.38
C ASN A 66 15.66 15.58 -13.50
N TYR A 67 16.47 15.89 -12.50
CA TYR A 67 17.18 14.91 -11.69
C TYR A 67 16.58 14.71 -10.29
N ILE A 68 15.90 15.72 -9.75
CA ILE A 68 15.44 15.72 -8.36
C ILE A 68 13.98 16.18 -8.30
N GLY A 69 13.19 15.43 -7.58
CA GLY A 69 11.80 15.74 -7.26
C GLY A 69 11.40 15.26 -5.88
N VAL A 70 10.16 15.45 -5.55
CA VAL A 70 9.49 14.93 -4.35
C VAL A 70 8.13 14.36 -4.75
N MET A 71 7.78 13.20 -4.20
CA MET A 71 6.50 12.53 -4.39
C MET A 71 5.74 12.49 -3.07
N GLY A 72 4.48 12.88 -3.08
CA GLY A 72 3.52 12.52 -2.04
C GLY A 72 2.78 11.29 -2.50
N GLN A 73 2.80 10.21 -1.72
CA GLN A 73 2.26 8.91 -2.13
C GLN A 73 1.27 8.37 -1.12
N LEU A 74 0.27 7.69 -1.65
CA LEU A 74 -0.70 6.90 -0.92
C LEU A 74 -0.59 5.46 -1.39
N ASP A 75 -0.36 4.55 -0.46
CA ASP A 75 -0.20 3.12 -0.76
C ASP A 75 -1.16 2.30 0.09
N TYR A 76 -1.66 1.24 -0.49
CA TYR A 76 -2.43 0.22 0.19
C TYR A 76 -1.80 -1.15 -0.10
N ASN A 77 -1.54 -1.90 0.98
CA ASN A 77 -1.00 -3.25 0.93
C ASN A 77 -1.93 -4.19 1.68
N SER A 78 -2.24 -5.34 1.10
CA SER A 78 -3.05 -6.39 1.72
C SER A 78 -2.24 -7.68 1.77
N LEU A 79 -2.04 -8.20 2.98
CA LEU A 79 -1.17 -9.34 3.29
C LEU A 79 -1.97 -10.39 4.07
N GLY A 80 -1.90 -11.65 3.66
CA GLY A 80 -2.53 -12.76 4.39
C GLY A 80 -1.67 -13.22 5.57
N MET A 81 -2.30 -13.68 6.65
CA MET A 81 -1.58 -14.35 7.73
C MET A 81 -1.25 -15.79 7.34
N ASN A 82 -0.06 -16.26 7.70
CA ASN A 82 0.33 -17.64 7.45
C ASN A 82 -0.06 -18.57 8.62
N GLY A 83 0.09 -19.89 8.38
CA GLY A 83 -0.27 -20.91 9.38
C GLY A 83 0.45 -20.78 10.73
N ALA A 84 1.66 -20.20 10.76
CA ALA A 84 2.40 -20.00 12.02
C ALA A 84 1.75 -18.90 12.87
N ALA A 85 1.33 -17.78 12.23
CA ALA A 85 0.62 -16.71 12.91
C ALA A 85 -0.77 -17.16 13.38
N LEU A 86 -1.50 -17.89 12.53
CA LEU A 86 -2.84 -18.41 12.83
C LEU A 86 -2.80 -19.47 13.93
N GLY A 87 -1.83 -20.39 13.91
CA GLY A 87 -1.65 -21.40 14.94
C GLY A 87 -1.34 -20.79 16.30
N ALA A 88 -0.56 -19.71 16.35
CA ALA A 88 -0.26 -19.01 17.59
C ALA A 88 -1.46 -18.22 18.14
N SER A 89 -2.35 -17.74 17.28
CA SER A 89 -3.52 -16.95 17.66
C SER A 89 -4.79 -17.79 17.88
N GLY A 90 -4.82 -19.04 17.41
CA GLY A 90 -5.99 -19.94 17.49
C GLY A 90 -7.14 -19.55 16.54
N PHE A 91 -6.90 -18.69 15.55
CA PHE A 91 -7.88 -18.29 14.55
C PHE A 91 -7.74 -19.08 13.25
N PRO A 92 -8.83 -19.34 12.53
CA PRO A 92 -8.81 -20.10 11.26
C PRO A 92 -8.27 -19.29 10.06
N GLY A 93 -8.24 -17.96 10.16
CA GLY A 93 -7.76 -17.06 9.12
C GLY A 93 -7.55 -15.64 9.63
N GLY A 94 -6.88 -14.83 8.82
CA GLY A 94 -6.69 -13.42 9.13
C GLY A 94 -5.90 -12.71 8.04
N ASP A 95 -6.16 -11.41 7.93
CA ASP A 95 -5.54 -10.53 6.97
C ASP A 95 -5.00 -9.27 7.65
N ILE A 96 -3.97 -8.72 7.08
CA ILE A 96 -3.38 -7.46 7.48
C ILE A 96 -3.46 -6.50 6.32
N HIS A 97 -3.98 -5.32 6.59
CA HIS A 97 -4.07 -4.22 5.66
C HIS A 97 -3.21 -3.07 6.15
N VAL A 98 -2.37 -2.55 5.27
CA VAL A 98 -1.52 -1.40 5.58
C VAL A 98 -1.84 -0.29 4.59
N PHE A 99 -2.39 0.80 5.09
CA PHE A 99 -2.55 2.03 4.34
C PHE A 99 -1.46 3.01 4.76
N SER A 100 -0.78 3.63 3.80
CA SER A 100 0.28 4.60 4.10
C SER A 100 0.13 5.90 3.33
N ALA A 101 0.62 6.97 3.96
CA ALA A 101 0.79 8.28 3.36
C ALA A 101 2.23 8.73 3.61
N THR A 102 3.02 8.91 2.55
CA THR A 102 4.44 9.19 2.61
C THR A 102 4.84 10.41 1.79
N ILE A 103 5.98 11.00 2.13
CA ILE A 103 6.66 12.02 1.35
C ILE A 103 8.04 11.47 1.00
N ASP A 104 8.27 11.30 -0.29
CA ASP A 104 9.39 10.54 -0.83
C ASP A 104 10.19 11.39 -1.83
N PRO A 105 11.36 11.92 -1.44
CA PRO A 105 12.35 12.39 -2.39
C PRO A 105 12.66 11.35 -3.47
N ILE A 106 12.74 11.81 -4.73
CA ILE A 106 13.08 10.98 -5.88
C ILE A 106 14.28 11.59 -6.61
N VAL A 107 15.23 10.74 -6.97
CA VAL A 107 16.44 11.11 -7.72
C VAL A 107 16.50 10.29 -8.99
N HIS A 108 16.40 10.94 -10.12
CA HIS A 108 16.52 10.34 -11.45
C HIS A 108 17.98 10.28 -11.86
N LEU A 109 18.48 9.11 -12.18
CA LEU A 109 19.88 8.89 -12.57
C LEU A 109 20.08 9.07 -14.08
N THR A 110 19.07 8.73 -14.89
CA THR A 110 19.14 8.80 -16.35
C THR A 110 17.93 9.53 -16.96
N PRO A 111 17.59 10.75 -16.50
CA PRO A 111 16.31 11.41 -16.82
C PRO A 111 16.14 11.79 -18.30
N LYS A 112 17.24 11.92 -19.05
CA LYS A 112 17.24 12.29 -20.47
C LYS A 112 17.16 11.08 -21.41
N SER A 113 17.18 9.88 -20.88
CA SER A 113 17.09 8.64 -21.64
C SER A 113 15.64 8.18 -21.75
N HIS A 114 15.32 7.40 -22.76
CA HIS A 114 14.06 6.65 -22.83
C HIS A 114 13.90 5.66 -21.68
N PHE A 115 15.01 5.23 -21.12
CA PHE A 115 15.11 4.36 -19.96
C PHE A 115 15.66 5.17 -18.79
N ASP A 116 14.83 5.42 -17.82
CA ASP A 116 15.17 6.21 -16.64
C ASP A 116 15.27 5.29 -15.41
N VAL A 117 16.42 5.31 -14.76
CA VAL A 117 16.64 4.63 -13.48
C VAL A 117 16.55 5.69 -12.40
N TYR A 118 15.84 5.38 -11.32
CA TYR A 118 15.70 6.33 -10.22
C TYR A 118 15.78 5.64 -8.86
N ALA A 119 16.20 6.41 -7.87
CA ALA A 119 16.12 6.06 -6.47
C ALA A 119 15.02 6.90 -5.81
N ILE A 120 14.29 6.29 -4.89
CA ILE A 120 13.20 6.94 -4.18
C ILE A 120 13.18 6.45 -2.74
N GLY A 121 12.83 7.32 -1.80
CA GLY A 121 12.69 6.91 -0.42
C GLY A 121 12.34 8.09 0.45
N GLY A 122 11.68 7.79 1.55
CA GLY A 122 11.22 8.82 2.45
C GLY A 122 10.57 8.25 3.69
N GLY A 123 9.57 8.93 4.20
CA GLY A 123 8.89 8.50 5.41
C GLY A 123 7.48 9.07 5.50
N GLY A 124 6.71 8.50 6.41
CA GLY A 124 5.34 8.92 6.61
C GLY A 124 4.62 8.15 7.70
N LEU A 125 3.31 8.17 7.59
CA LEU A 125 2.41 7.49 8.51
C LEU A 125 1.85 6.24 7.85
N TYR A 126 1.82 5.17 8.62
CA TYR A 126 1.33 3.86 8.23
C TYR A 126 0.19 3.47 9.17
N HIS A 127 -0.98 3.25 8.62
CA HIS A 127 -2.13 2.73 9.32
C HIS A 127 -2.14 1.21 9.17
N TRP A 128 -1.75 0.51 10.24
CA TRP A 128 -1.77 -0.95 10.32
C TRP A 128 -3.14 -1.40 10.81
N TYR A 129 -3.82 -2.22 10.03
CA TYR A 129 -5.11 -2.79 10.38
C TYR A 129 -5.03 -4.32 10.25
N GLN A 130 -5.33 -5.01 11.33
CA GLN A 130 -5.30 -6.46 11.43
C GLN A 130 -6.69 -6.98 11.73
N GLN A 131 -7.15 -7.95 10.93
CA GLN A 131 -8.45 -8.57 11.08
C GLN A 131 -8.28 -10.08 11.17
N PHE A 132 -8.93 -10.70 12.16
CA PHE A 132 -9.03 -12.14 12.26
C PHE A 132 -10.39 -12.63 11.77
N SER A 133 -10.39 -13.74 11.05
CA SER A 133 -11.62 -14.43 10.67
C SER A 133 -12.19 -15.15 11.88
N ALA A 134 -13.48 -14.94 12.17
CA ALA A 134 -14.15 -15.68 13.23
C ALA A 134 -14.20 -17.17 12.89
N PRO A 135 -14.00 -18.09 13.84
CA PRO A 135 -14.21 -19.50 13.61
C PRO A 135 -15.67 -19.76 13.24
N THR A 136 -15.90 -20.26 12.03
CA THR A 136 -17.22 -20.72 11.59
C THR A 136 -17.48 -22.09 12.21
N GLY A 137 -17.92 -22.12 13.46
CA GLY A 137 -18.23 -23.37 14.17
C GLY A 137 -19.11 -23.11 15.36
N VAL A 138 -20.26 -23.75 15.38
CA VAL A 138 -21.03 -23.94 16.59
C VAL A 138 -20.22 -24.90 17.45
N VAL A 139 -19.53 -24.41 18.47
CA VAL A 139 -18.90 -25.26 19.47
C VAL A 139 -20.02 -25.88 20.31
N THR A 140 -20.46 -27.05 19.92
CA THR A 140 -21.31 -27.88 20.78
C THR A 140 -20.39 -28.48 21.88
N ASN A 141 -20.25 -27.77 22.99
CA ASN A 141 -19.67 -28.38 24.19
C ASN A 141 -20.64 -29.49 24.66
N SER A 142 -20.20 -30.73 24.51
CA SER A 142 -20.89 -31.94 24.99
C SER A 142 -20.90 -32.08 26.53
N PHE A 143 -20.66 -31.01 27.24
CA PHE A 143 -20.74 -31.00 28.70
C PHE A 143 -21.89 -30.07 29.13
N ALA A 144 -22.95 -30.70 29.62
CA ALA A 144 -24.19 -30.11 30.18
C ALA A 144 -25.15 -29.53 29.12
N GLY A 145 -26.02 -30.40 28.58
CA GLY A 145 -27.40 -30.06 28.18
C GLY A 145 -27.57 -28.83 27.32
N SER A 146 -27.69 -29.02 26.01
CA SER A 146 -28.45 -28.24 25.02
C SER A 146 -28.63 -26.72 25.26
N PHE A 147 -27.60 -26.00 25.55
CA PHE A 147 -27.57 -24.56 25.33
C PHE A 147 -26.64 -24.24 24.19
N PRO A 148 -27.11 -23.66 23.08
CA PRO A 148 -26.23 -23.09 22.10
C PRO A 148 -25.48 -21.92 22.75
N LEU A 149 -24.24 -22.15 23.19
CA LEU A 149 -23.34 -21.07 23.51
C LEU A 149 -23.04 -20.38 22.16
N VAL A 150 -23.71 -19.29 21.93
CA VAL A 150 -23.28 -18.32 20.92
C VAL A 150 -22.01 -17.72 21.49
N VAL A 151 -20.86 -18.29 21.09
CA VAL A 151 -19.57 -17.64 21.33
C VAL A 151 -19.63 -16.36 20.52
N PRO A 152 -19.60 -15.17 21.15
CA PRO A 152 -19.55 -13.93 20.39
C PRO A 152 -18.36 -14.06 19.44
N SER A 153 -18.59 -13.79 18.16
CA SER A 153 -17.53 -13.66 17.18
C SER A 153 -16.70 -12.44 17.58
N PHE A 154 -15.63 -12.66 18.33
CA PHE A 154 -14.63 -11.65 18.58
C PHE A 154 -13.83 -11.49 17.28
N GLY A 155 -14.34 -10.69 16.37
CA GLY A 155 -13.54 -10.06 15.35
C GLY A 155 -12.76 -8.95 16.04
N ASP A 156 -11.72 -9.27 16.80
CA ASP A 156 -10.83 -8.27 17.35
C ASP A 156 -10.03 -7.68 16.17
N ALA A 157 -10.54 -6.58 15.64
CA ALA A 157 -9.81 -5.76 14.72
C ALA A 157 -8.84 -4.87 15.52
N TYR A 158 -7.56 -5.04 15.30
CA TYR A 158 -6.54 -4.18 15.86
C TYR A 158 -6.11 -3.16 14.80
N SER A 159 -6.18 -1.88 15.14
CA SER A 159 -5.68 -0.83 14.26
C SER A 159 -4.77 0.14 15.00
N VAL A 160 -3.71 0.59 14.32
CA VAL A 160 -2.75 1.54 14.90
C VAL A 160 -2.09 2.37 13.81
N ASN A 161 -1.88 3.66 14.10
CA ASN A 161 -1.08 4.54 13.27
C ASN A 161 0.36 4.57 13.76
N LYS A 162 1.31 4.32 12.88
CA LYS A 162 2.74 4.25 13.21
C LYS A 162 3.57 5.01 12.19
N PRO A 163 4.66 5.66 12.63
CA PRO A 163 5.65 6.19 11.70
C PRO A 163 6.43 5.05 11.07
N GLY A 164 6.94 5.31 9.87
CA GLY A 164 7.81 4.40 9.16
C GLY A 164 8.59 5.14 8.07
N TRP A 165 9.48 4.42 7.44
CA TRP A 165 10.26 4.89 6.30
C TRP A 165 10.29 3.85 5.20
N ASN A 166 10.58 4.30 4.01
CA ASN A 166 10.78 3.45 2.85
C ASN A 166 12.02 3.88 2.07
N ALA A 167 12.64 2.96 1.37
CA ALA A 167 13.71 3.24 0.42
C ALA A 167 13.72 2.19 -0.68
N GLY A 168 13.90 2.64 -1.91
CA GLY A 168 13.86 1.75 -3.06
C GLY A 168 14.41 2.36 -4.32
N MET A 169 14.23 1.61 -5.38
CA MET A 169 14.62 2.03 -6.71
C MET A 169 13.61 1.54 -7.73
N GLY A 170 13.59 2.22 -8.86
CA GLY A 170 12.73 1.88 -9.97
C GLY A 170 13.35 2.19 -11.31
N VAL A 171 12.68 1.68 -12.31
CA VAL A 171 12.98 1.96 -13.72
C VAL A 171 11.72 2.47 -14.38
N ALA A 172 11.88 3.43 -15.29
CA ALA A 172 10.76 3.96 -16.06
C ALA A 172 11.10 4.03 -17.54
N LEU A 173 10.17 3.61 -18.37
CA LEU A 173 10.29 3.59 -19.83
C LEU A 173 9.33 4.63 -20.42
N GLY A 174 9.87 5.56 -21.21
CA GLY A 174 9.08 6.54 -21.92
C GLY A 174 8.17 5.87 -22.94
N THR A 175 6.91 6.27 -22.96
CA THR A 175 5.92 5.80 -23.93
C THR A 175 5.66 6.87 -24.99
N LYS A 176 5.10 6.47 -26.14
CA LYS A 176 4.67 7.41 -27.19
C LYS A 176 3.50 8.31 -26.74
N TRP A 177 2.87 8.03 -25.61
CA TRP A 177 1.66 8.69 -25.12
C TRP A 177 1.93 9.72 -24.00
N HIS A 178 3.10 10.35 -24.01
CA HIS A 178 3.49 11.41 -23.06
C HIS A 178 3.54 10.97 -21.57
N GLY A 179 3.79 9.69 -21.32
CA GLY A 179 3.98 9.15 -19.98
C GLY A 179 5.05 8.09 -19.96
N LYS A 180 5.33 7.55 -18.78
CA LYS A 180 6.32 6.49 -18.54
C LYS A 180 5.64 5.30 -17.89
N VAL A 181 5.86 4.10 -18.39
CA VAL A 181 5.58 2.86 -17.62
C VAL A 181 6.73 2.68 -16.64
N PHE A 182 6.43 2.35 -15.41
CA PHE A 182 7.45 2.13 -14.40
C PHE A 182 7.31 0.77 -13.71
N ALA A 183 8.44 0.30 -13.20
CA ALA A 183 8.52 -0.80 -12.24
C ALA A 183 9.40 -0.33 -11.08
N GLU A 184 8.95 -0.55 -9.85
CA GLU A 184 9.56 -0.04 -8.64
C GLU A 184 9.51 -1.08 -7.54
N ALA A 185 10.59 -1.20 -6.76
CA ALA A 185 10.66 -2.01 -5.57
C ALA A 185 11.16 -1.16 -4.40
N ARG A 186 10.46 -1.19 -3.25
CA ARG A 186 10.83 -0.44 -2.06
C ARG A 186 10.90 -1.36 -0.85
N TYR A 187 11.91 -1.21 -0.04
CA TYR A 187 11.91 -1.75 1.30
C TYR A 187 11.16 -0.78 2.22
N THR A 188 10.18 -1.28 2.94
CA THR A 188 9.36 -0.51 3.88
C THR A 188 9.55 -1.03 5.29
N HIS A 189 9.79 -0.12 6.22
CA HIS A 189 9.99 -0.38 7.64
C HIS A 189 9.02 0.44 8.49
N ILE A 190 8.19 -0.25 9.28
CA ILE A 190 7.22 0.38 10.18
C ILE A 190 7.63 0.11 11.63
N PHE A 191 7.70 1.18 12.44
CA PHE A 191 7.98 1.10 13.86
C PHE A 191 6.70 0.76 14.64
N LEU A 192 6.52 -0.50 15.00
CA LEU A 192 5.38 -0.94 15.82
C LEU A 192 5.64 -0.71 17.31
N ASN A 193 4.62 -1.01 18.15
CA ASN A 193 4.75 -0.89 19.62
C ASN A 193 5.74 -1.93 20.18
N ASN A 194 6.28 -1.64 21.38
CA ASN A 194 7.13 -2.55 22.16
C ASN A 194 8.40 -3.06 21.43
N GLY A 195 8.98 -2.20 20.56
CA GLY A 195 10.18 -2.57 19.80
C GLY A 195 9.92 -3.57 18.68
N MET A 196 8.67 -3.90 18.40
CA MET A 196 8.30 -4.67 17.21
C MET A 196 8.42 -3.84 15.96
N ARG A 197 8.62 -4.50 14.84
CA ARG A 197 8.72 -3.87 13.51
C ARG A 197 8.01 -4.73 12.48
N ALA A 198 7.53 -4.08 11.45
CA ALA A 198 7.04 -4.74 10.25
C ALA A 198 7.87 -4.31 9.05
N ASP A 199 8.41 -5.31 8.35
CA ASP A 199 9.29 -5.13 7.20
C ASP A 199 8.66 -5.84 6.00
N TYR A 200 8.53 -5.14 4.86
CA TYR A 200 8.03 -5.73 3.63
C TYR A 200 8.57 -4.98 2.41
N VAL A 201 8.50 -5.63 1.25
CA VAL A 201 8.94 -5.09 -0.04
C VAL A 201 7.76 -5.11 -1.01
N PRO A 202 7.06 -3.99 -1.23
CA PRO A 202 6.17 -3.84 -2.35
C PRO A 202 6.96 -3.74 -3.66
N VAL A 203 6.51 -4.50 -4.65
CA VAL A 203 6.95 -4.40 -6.04
C VAL A 203 5.76 -3.91 -6.84
N THR A 204 5.88 -2.73 -7.43
CA THR A 204 4.77 -2.04 -8.09
C THR A 204 5.10 -1.77 -9.55
N PHE A 205 4.14 -2.01 -10.40
CA PHE A 205 4.16 -1.68 -11.82
C PHE A 205 3.07 -0.66 -12.09
N GLY A 206 3.37 0.35 -12.89
CA GLY A 206 2.39 1.40 -13.09
C GLY A 206 2.72 2.34 -14.24
N PHE A 207 1.97 3.42 -14.26
CA PHE A 207 2.11 4.49 -15.23
C PHE A 207 2.32 5.81 -14.51
N ARG A 208 3.27 6.62 -15.02
CA ARG A 208 3.59 7.97 -14.52
C ARG A 208 3.48 8.96 -15.68
N TRP A 209 2.78 10.08 -15.47
CA TRP A 209 2.60 11.16 -16.46
C TRP A 209 2.84 12.55 -15.87
#